data_8c6c22b392b3cfba96cc301db371f846
#
_entry.id   8c6c22b392b3cfba96cc301db371f846
#
_cell.length_a   1.000
_cell.length_b   1.000
_cell.length_c   1.000
_cell.angle_alpha   90.00
_cell.angle_beta   90.00
_cell.angle_gamma   90.00
#
_symmetry.space_group_name_H-M   'P 1'
#
loop_
_entity.id
_entity.type
_entity.pdbx_description
1 polymer ?
#
loop_
_entity_poly.entity_id
_entity_poly.type
_entity_poly.pdbx_seq_one_letter_code
_entity_poly.pdbx_strand_id
1 'polypeptide(L)'
;MPRLARLLVGNTDRVPDLTYATGLFVPDDFAWFQTASGKTFALLGPLEIDRARRTGRADLFLDLSDEEKRMGPGKHPFPKTLANVLRRHGIRSAEIPCTFPIGLAHILTQAGIKLQSVP
;
A
#
# COMPACT_ATOMS: atom_id res chain seq x y z
N MET A 1 -18.98 -14.77 3.62
CA MET A 1 -18.26 -14.32 2.43
C MET A 1 -16.89 -13.80 2.81
N PRO A 2 -15.82 -14.34 2.23
CA PRO A 2 -14.52 -13.77 2.49
C PRO A 2 -14.47 -12.35 1.94
N ARG A 3 -13.94 -11.45 2.74
CA ARG A 3 -13.69 -10.10 2.27
C ARG A 3 -12.48 -10.11 1.35
N LEU A 4 -12.52 -9.29 0.31
CA LEU A 4 -11.33 -9.01 -0.47
C LEU A 4 -10.40 -8.12 0.36
N ALA A 5 -9.12 -8.20 0.07
CA ALA A 5 -8.17 -7.24 0.59
C ALA A 5 -8.51 -5.84 0.06
N ARG A 6 -8.06 -4.81 0.74
CA ARG A 6 -8.28 -3.42 0.34
C ARG A 6 -6.94 -2.73 0.17
N LEU A 7 -6.84 -1.87 -0.81
CA LEU A 7 -5.60 -1.15 -1.12
C LEU A 7 -5.88 0.31 -1.42
N LEU A 8 -5.16 1.20 -0.73
CA LEU A 8 -5.17 2.63 -0.97
C LEU A 8 -3.73 3.07 -1.26
N VAL A 9 -3.55 3.89 -2.30
CA VAL A 9 -2.24 4.46 -2.62
C VAL A 9 -2.42 5.93 -2.98
N GLY A 10 -1.54 6.76 -2.48
CA GLY A 10 -1.53 8.18 -2.72
C GLY A 10 -0.96 8.92 -1.53
N ASN A 11 -1.19 10.23 -1.49
CA ASN A 11 -0.84 11.04 -0.32
C ASN A 11 -2.11 11.46 0.41
N THR A 12 -1.95 11.95 1.64
CA THR A 12 -3.11 12.28 2.47
C THR A 12 -3.87 13.53 2.00
N ASP A 13 -3.23 14.38 1.21
CA ASP A 13 -3.93 15.55 0.64
C ASP A 13 -4.92 15.17 -0.45
N ARG A 14 -4.54 14.18 -1.28
CA ARG A 14 -5.36 13.74 -2.41
C ARG A 14 -6.30 12.60 -2.07
N VAL A 15 -5.93 11.78 -1.09
CA VAL A 15 -6.71 10.60 -0.70
C VAL A 15 -7.05 10.72 0.78
N PRO A 16 -8.15 11.42 1.13
CA PRO A 16 -8.52 11.60 2.54
C PRO A 16 -8.72 10.29 3.30
N ASP A 17 -9.08 9.22 2.60
CA ASP A 17 -9.26 7.90 3.21
C ASP A 17 -7.96 7.39 3.84
N LEU A 18 -6.79 7.81 3.33
CA LEU A 18 -5.51 7.45 3.92
C LEU A 18 -5.33 8.08 5.30
N THR A 19 -5.71 9.36 5.46
CA THR A 19 -5.69 10.02 6.77
C THR A 19 -6.63 9.32 7.72
N TYR A 20 -7.84 8.99 7.26
CA TYR A 20 -8.82 8.30 8.08
C TYR A 20 -8.32 6.93 8.52
N ALA A 21 -7.73 6.17 7.61
CA ALA A 21 -7.24 4.82 7.90
C ALA A 21 -6.02 4.82 8.83
N THR A 22 -5.10 5.77 8.66
CA THR A 22 -3.79 5.75 9.32
C THR A 22 -3.61 6.80 10.42
N GLY A 23 -4.41 7.86 10.40
CA GLY A 23 -4.22 8.99 11.32
C GLY A 23 -2.99 9.84 11.00
N LEU A 24 -2.41 9.68 9.82
CA LEU A 24 -1.18 10.36 9.44
C LEU A 24 -1.44 11.45 8.40
N PHE A 25 -0.57 12.46 8.40
CA PHE A 25 -0.44 13.42 7.31
C PHE A 25 0.89 13.16 6.62
N VAL A 26 0.86 12.63 5.40
CA VAL A 26 2.04 12.26 4.63
C VAL A 26 1.95 12.92 3.26
N PRO A 27 2.87 13.86 2.93
CA PRO A 27 2.83 14.56 1.66
C PRO A 27 3.27 13.71 0.47
N ASP A 28 4.10 12.71 0.70
CA ASP A 28 4.57 11.80 -0.34
C ASP A 28 3.63 10.62 -0.49
N ASP A 29 3.61 10.02 -1.67
CA ASP A 29 2.77 8.86 -1.93
C ASP A 29 3.23 7.66 -1.10
N PHE A 30 2.26 6.97 -0.53
CA PHE A 30 2.50 5.74 0.23
C PHE A 30 1.33 4.79 0.05
N ALA A 31 1.48 3.56 0.50
CA ALA A 31 0.44 2.55 0.37
C ALA A 31 -0.07 2.13 1.74
N TRP A 32 -1.37 1.91 1.82
CA TRP A 32 -2.02 1.27 2.96
C TRP A 32 -2.83 0.11 2.41
N PHE A 33 -2.74 -1.04 3.06
CA PHE A 33 -3.56 -2.18 2.65
C PHE A 33 -4.04 -2.98 3.85
N GLN A 34 -5.14 -3.66 3.63
CA GLN A 34 -5.77 -4.52 4.63
C GLN A 34 -5.99 -5.88 4.00
N THR A 35 -5.55 -6.92 4.71
CA THR A 35 -5.76 -8.29 4.25
C THR A 35 -7.23 -8.70 4.43
N ALA A 36 -7.64 -9.79 3.77
CA ALA A 36 -8.99 -10.32 3.92
C ALA A 36 -9.32 -10.66 5.39
N SER A 37 -8.32 -10.96 6.19
CA SER A 37 -8.51 -11.25 7.63
C SER A 37 -8.62 -9.99 8.49
N GLY A 38 -8.41 -8.81 7.91
CA GLY A 38 -8.53 -7.53 8.62
C GLY A 38 -7.23 -6.92 9.10
N LYS A 39 -6.09 -7.58 8.88
CA LYS A 39 -4.79 -7.05 9.29
C LYS A 39 -4.36 -5.91 8.39
N THR A 40 -3.91 -4.80 8.98
CA THR A 40 -3.58 -3.58 8.25
C THR A 40 -2.09 -3.32 8.21
N PHE A 41 -1.64 -2.76 7.09
CA PHE A 41 -0.24 -2.44 6.81
C PHE A 41 -0.15 -1.05 6.19
N ALA A 42 0.91 -0.33 6.53
CA ALA A 42 1.25 0.92 5.85
C ALA A 42 2.69 0.80 5.36
N LEU A 43 2.90 1.06 4.08
CA LEU A 43 4.21 1.02 3.43
C LEU A 43 4.65 2.45 3.16
N LEU A 44 5.68 2.91 3.88
CA LEU A 44 6.11 4.31 3.91
C LEU A 44 7.60 4.42 3.64
N GLY A 45 8.01 5.59 3.16
CA GLY A 45 9.42 5.90 3.00
C GLY A 45 10.15 6.08 4.34
N PRO A 46 11.49 6.02 4.31
CA PRO A 46 12.29 6.06 5.54
C PRO A 46 12.16 7.36 6.32
N LEU A 47 11.83 8.47 5.66
CA LEU A 47 11.65 9.76 6.33
C LEU A 47 10.42 9.79 7.21
N GLU A 48 9.42 8.96 6.92
CA GLU A 48 8.12 9.00 7.60
C GLU A 48 7.92 7.84 8.57
N ILE A 49 8.72 6.79 8.45
CA ILE A 49 8.43 5.53 9.14
C ILE A 49 8.48 5.64 10.66
N ASP A 50 9.43 6.38 11.21
CA ASP A 50 9.56 6.50 12.67
C ASP A 50 8.38 7.27 13.26
N ARG A 51 7.99 8.37 12.61
CA ARG A 51 6.84 9.15 13.03
C ARG A 51 5.56 8.31 12.91
N ALA A 52 5.43 7.56 11.82
CA ALA A 52 4.26 6.72 11.60
C ALA A 52 4.11 5.65 12.68
N ARG A 53 5.20 5.03 13.09
CA ARG A 53 5.18 4.03 14.15
C ARG A 53 4.72 4.61 15.49
N ARG A 54 5.01 5.88 15.75
CA ARG A 54 4.62 6.53 17.00
C ARG A 54 3.18 7.05 17.01
N THR A 55 2.70 7.53 15.86
CA THR A 55 1.46 8.30 15.81
C THR A 55 0.39 7.72 14.89
N GLY A 56 0.78 6.80 14.00
CA GLY A 56 -0.14 6.23 13.02
C GLY A 56 -0.90 5.01 13.52
N ARG A 57 -1.88 4.61 12.74
CA ARG A 57 -2.69 3.41 12.99
C ARG A 57 -2.48 2.42 11.87
N ALA A 58 -1.89 1.30 12.18
CA ALA A 58 -1.80 0.10 11.35
C ALA A 58 -1.25 -1.01 12.23
N ASP A 59 -1.53 -2.24 11.90
CA ASP A 59 -0.96 -3.35 12.63
C ASP A 59 0.56 -3.44 12.42
N LEU A 60 1.00 -3.16 11.18
CA LEU A 60 2.43 -3.12 10.87
C LEU A 60 2.74 -1.94 9.95
N PHE A 61 3.90 -1.32 10.21
CA PHE A 61 4.45 -0.28 9.35
C PHE A 61 5.68 -0.84 8.66
N LEU A 62 5.69 -0.83 7.33
CA LEU A 62 6.76 -1.36 6.52
C LEU A 62 7.59 -0.22 5.94
N ASP A 63 8.90 -0.31 6.07
CA ASP A 63 9.83 0.67 5.51
C ASP A 63 10.09 0.32 4.05
N LEU A 64 9.77 1.24 3.14
CA LEU A 64 9.94 1.05 1.71
C LEU A 64 11.38 0.71 1.34
N SER A 65 12.37 1.33 2.00
CA SER A 65 13.77 1.04 1.75
C SER A 65 14.13 -0.41 2.07
N ASP A 66 13.60 -0.94 3.17
CA ASP A 66 13.83 -2.32 3.54
C ASP A 66 13.20 -3.28 2.53
N GLU A 67 12.01 -2.95 2.06
CA GLU A 67 11.31 -3.77 1.07
C GLU A 67 12.04 -3.78 -0.27
N GLU A 68 12.60 -2.65 -0.68
CA GLU A 68 13.42 -2.57 -1.89
C GLU A 68 14.68 -3.42 -1.76
N LYS A 69 15.33 -3.41 -0.60
CA LYS A 69 16.52 -4.23 -0.36
C LYS A 69 16.21 -5.71 -0.45
N ARG A 70 15.03 -6.15 -0.04
CA ARG A 70 14.60 -7.54 -0.16
C ARG A 70 14.50 -8.00 -1.61
N MET A 71 14.28 -7.09 -2.54
CA MET A 71 14.18 -7.39 -3.97
C MET A 71 15.54 -7.58 -4.64
N GLY A 72 16.64 -7.30 -3.93
CA GLY A 72 17.98 -7.44 -4.45
C GLY A 72 18.58 -6.11 -4.90
N PRO A 73 19.81 -6.14 -5.46
CA PRO A 73 20.50 -4.91 -5.88
C PRO A 73 19.83 -4.26 -7.08
N GLY A 74 20.02 -2.95 -7.23
CA GLY A 74 19.48 -2.15 -8.33
C GLY A 74 18.32 -1.29 -7.90
N LYS A 75 17.76 -0.55 -8.86
CA LYS A 75 16.60 0.31 -8.63
C LYS A 75 15.32 -0.49 -8.81
N HIS A 76 14.41 -0.30 -7.86
CA HIS A 76 13.11 -0.95 -7.91
C HIS A 76 12.02 0.13 -7.87
N PRO A 77 11.29 0.34 -8.97
CA PRO A 77 10.19 1.30 -8.98
C PRO A 77 9.14 0.94 -7.92
N PHE A 78 8.54 1.97 -7.33
CA PHE A 78 7.54 1.79 -6.28
C PHE A 78 6.44 0.76 -6.65
N PRO A 79 5.86 0.80 -7.87
CA PRO A 79 4.82 -0.17 -8.22
C PRO A 79 5.28 -1.62 -8.15
N LYS A 80 6.51 -1.90 -8.55
CA LYS A 80 7.06 -3.26 -8.48
C LYS A 80 7.31 -3.69 -7.04
N THR A 81 7.83 -2.77 -6.23
CA THR A 81 8.04 -3.03 -4.81
C THR A 81 6.71 -3.30 -4.12
N LEU A 82 5.69 -2.49 -4.40
CA LEU A 82 4.36 -2.68 -3.86
C LEU A 82 3.77 -4.04 -4.25
N ALA A 83 3.88 -4.41 -5.53
CA ALA A 83 3.39 -5.71 -5.99
C ALA A 83 4.08 -6.86 -5.24
N ASN A 84 5.38 -6.75 -5.03
CA ASN A 84 6.13 -7.76 -4.29
C ASN A 84 5.67 -7.86 -2.83
N VAL A 85 5.46 -6.73 -2.18
CA VAL A 85 4.96 -6.67 -0.80
C VAL A 85 3.58 -7.32 -0.70
N LEU A 86 2.67 -6.96 -1.61
CA LEU A 86 1.32 -7.52 -1.62
C LEU A 86 1.34 -9.03 -1.76
N ARG A 87 2.11 -9.54 -2.73
CA ARG A 87 2.21 -10.99 -2.96
C ARG A 87 2.83 -11.71 -1.76
N ARG A 88 3.85 -11.11 -1.14
CA ARG A 88 4.51 -11.69 0.03
C ARG A 88 3.55 -11.83 1.21
N HIS A 89 2.56 -10.94 1.30
CA HIS A 89 1.52 -11.01 2.32
C HIS A 89 0.27 -11.75 1.87
N GLY A 90 0.36 -12.50 0.77
CA GLY A 90 -0.71 -13.37 0.30
C GLY A 90 -1.84 -12.65 -0.42
N ILE A 91 -1.65 -11.39 -0.80
CA ILE A 91 -2.67 -10.60 -1.48
C ILE A 91 -2.52 -10.77 -2.98
N ARG A 92 -3.51 -11.41 -3.60
CA ARG A 92 -3.58 -11.62 -5.06
C ARG A 92 -4.76 -10.91 -5.69
N SER A 93 -5.66 -10.39 -4.88
CA SER A 93 -6.76 -9.54 -5.34
C SER A 93 -7.09 -8.54 -4.24
N ALA A 94 -7.50 -7.34 -4.65
CA ALA A 94 -7.80 -6.26 -3.73
C ALA A 94 -8.86 -5.34 -4.29
N GLU A 95 -9.66 -4.76 -3.41
CA GLU A 95 -10.56 -3.67 -3.75
C GLU A 95 -9.79 -2.36 -3.71
N ILE A 96 -10.03 -1.52 -4.71
CA ILE A 96 -9.44 -0.18 -4.82
C ILE A 96 -10.55 0.84 -5.03
N PRO A 97 -10.37 2.09 -4.60
CA PRO A 97 -11.33 3.14 -4.90
C PRO A 97 -11.31 3.48 -6.40
N CYS A 98 -12.42 4.01 -6.91
CA CYS A 98 -12.53 4.38 -8.33
C CYS A 98 -11.53 5.48 -8.72
N THR A 99 -10.99 6.21 -7.77
CA THR A 99 -9.98 7.25 -7.97
C THR A 99 -8.54 6.73 -7.94
N PHE A 100 -8.36 5.41 -7.78
CA PHE A 100 -7.04 4.80 -7.75
C PHE A 100 -6.27 5.09 -9.04
N PRO A 101 -4.97 5.41 -8.98
CA PRO A 101 -4.20 5.76 -10.18
C PRO A 101 -4.19 4.63 -11.20
N ILE A 102 -4.64 4.94 -12.43
CA ILE A 102 -4.83 3.92 -13.46
C ILE A 102 -3.50 3.30 -13.92
N GLY A 103 -2.44 4.10 -14.00
CA GLY A 103 -1.13 3.57 -14.38
C GLY A 103 -0.60 2.56 -13.36
N LEU A 104 -0.78 2.86 -12.09
CA LEU A 104 -0.39 1.95 -11.01
C LEU A 104 -1.24 0.68 -11.06
N ALA A 105 -2.55 0.82 -11.27
CA ALA A 105 -3.46 -0.32 -11.39
C ALA A 105 -3.02 -1.26 -12.51
N HIS A 106 -2.62 -0.69 -13.64
CA HIS A 106 -2.16 -1.47 -14.78
C HIS A 106 -0.90 -2.29 -14.44
N ILE A 107 0.08 -1.67 -13.79
CA ILE A 107 1.31 -2.34 -13.39
C ILE A 107 1.04 -3.47 -12.39
N LEU A 108 0.19 -3.22 -11.40
CA LEU A 108 -0.19 -4.23 -10.41
C LEU A 108 -0.91 -5.40 -11.07
N THR A 109 -1.80 -5.12 -12.02
CA THR A 109 -2.53 -6.15 -12.76
C THR A 109 -1.55 -7.02 -13.57
N GLN A 110 -0.57 -6.41 -14.23
CA GLN A 110 0.47 -7.15 -14.95
C GLN A 110 1.32 -8.00 -14.01
N ALA A 111 1.46 -7.59 -12.78
CA ALA A 111 2.22 -8.33 -11.76
C ALA A 111 1.39 -9.45 -11.11
N GLY A 112 0.16 -9.67 -11.55
CA GLY A 112 -0.68 -10.76 -11.08
C GLY A 112 -1.64 -10.41 -9.95
N ILE A 113 -1.79 -9.13 -9.64
CA ILE A 113 -2.75 -8.67 -8.62
C ILE A 113 -4.06 -8.30 -9.32
N LYS A 114 -5.13 -8.98 -9.00
CA LYS A 114 -6.46 -8.62 -9.50
C LYS A 114 -7.00 -7.44 -8.72
N LEU A 115 -7.45 -6.40 -9.41
CA LEU A 115 -8.01 -5.22 -8.76
C LEU A 115 -9.48 -5.07 -9.12
N GLN A 116 -10.29 -4.77 -8.11
CA GLN A 116 -11.70 -4.51 -8.28
C GLN A 116 -12.00 -3.10 -7.79
N SER A 117 -12.43 -2.24 -8.71
CA SER A 117 -12.81 -0.89 -8.36
C SER A 117 -14.14 -0.89 -7.62
N VAL A 118 -14.21 -0.16 -6.52
CA VAL A 118 -15.44 0.06 -5.75
C VAL A 118 -15.74 1.55 -5.71
N PRO A 119 -17.05 1.92 -5.64
CA PRO A 119 -17.44 3.33 -5.59
C PRO A 119 -16.88 4.08 -4.40
#